data_cf8fcdae5655e4f6b9530d99c8f2f8c9
#
_entry.id   cf8fcdae5655e4f6b9530d99c8f2f8c9
#
_cell.length_a   1.000
_cell.length_b   1.000
_cell.length_c   1.000
_cell.angle_alpha   90.00
_cell.angle_beta   90.00
_cell.angle_gamma   90.00
#
_symmetry.space_group_name_H-M   'P 1'
#
loop_
_entity.id
_entity.type
_entity.pdbx_description
1 polymer ?
#
loop_
_entity_poly.entity_id
_entity_poly.type
_entity_poly.pdbx_seq_one_letter_code
_entity_poly.pdbx_strand_id
1 'polypeptide(L)'
;MPEKEVRVIQSVQRAIDIINCFNEHELKLTLPQISAKLELNINTVRGLVNTLVANGYLEHVADGNCYMLGLAFLPKADLAGANDIDRLRSRVRPKLELIADRFQVSARMQIISNDNIFAVEVVNPIDSHYIFLTRLNAVFTLNATASGKLVLYYMDQPRREAFYRTFSPNKFTRHTMTTREELEADLEQIRLRGYSTEFDEFGVGISCIAVPILRGNGSLYGTVSIVASSSVVQEVAQQALPPMREFAAFVREEQIGRAHV
;
A
#
# COMPACT_ATOMS: atom_id res chain seq x y z
N MET A 1 23.63 -17.22 -12.28
CA MET A 1 23.13 -16.86 -13.62
C MET A 1 22.79 -15.39 -13.56
N PRO A 2 23.19 -14.53 -14.53
CA PRO A 2 22.78 -13.12 -14.51
C PRO A 2 21.27 -13.07 -14.65
N GLU A 3 20.59 -12.41 -13.71
CA GLU A 3 19.16 -12.13 -13.80
C GLU A 3 18.90 -11.37 -15.10
N LYS A 4 18.01 -11.91 -15.94
CA LYS A 4 17.52 -11.21 -17.11
C LYS A 4 16.82 -9.95 -16.62
N GLU A 5 17.36 -8.79 -16.96
CA GLU A 5 16.68 -7.50 -16.84
C GLU A 5 15.25 -7.64 -17.38
N VAL A 6 14.24 -7.44 -16.54
CA VAL A 6 12.83 -7.51 -16.96
C VAL A 6 12.58 -6.36 -17.92
N ARG A 7 12.56 -6.67 -19.21
CA ARG A 7 12.28 -5.69 -20.26
C ARG A 7 10.81 -5.31 -20.24
N VAL A 8 10.50 -4.15 -19.69
CA VAL A 8 9.15 -3.58 -19.66
C VAL A 8 8.76 -3.12 -21.07
N ILE A 9 7.58 -3.57 -21.54
CA ILE A 9 7.00 -3.11 -22.81
C ILE A 9 6.30 -1.78 -22.56
N GLN A 10 6.83 -0.72 -23.13
CA GLN A 10 6.42 0.66 -22.86
C GLN A 10 4.92 0.93 -23.12
N SER A 11 4.32 0.36 -24.18
CA SER A 11 2.89 0.52 -24.44
C SER A 11 2.00 -0.13 -23.39
N VAL A 12 2.41 -1.29 -22.86
CA VAL A 12 1.71 -1.97 -21.76
C VAL A 12 1.83 -1.14 -20.48
N GLN A 13 3.03 -0.67 -20.16
CA GLN A 13 3.24 0.18 -18.98
C GLN A 13 2.37 1.43 -19.04
N ARG A 14 2.36 2.14 -20.17
CA ARG A 14 1.52 3.34 -20.36
C ARG A 14 0.02 3.06 -20.22
N ALA A 15 -0.46 1.90 -20.68
CA ALA A 15 -1.85 1.51 -20.48
C ALA A 15 -2.17 1.29 -18.99
N ILE A 16 -1.26 0.67 -18.25
CA ILE A 16 -1.37 0.50 -16.79
C ILE A 16 -1.33 1.87 -16.11
N ASP A 17 -0.43 2.76 -16.51
CA ASP A 17 -0.33 4.10 -15.93
C ASP A 17 -1.61 4.92 -16.14
N ILE A 18 -2.28 4.77 -17.30
CA ILE A 18 -3.59 5.39 -17.57
C ILE A 18 -4.64 4.86 -16.59
N ILE A 19 -4.71 3.54 -16.37
CA ILE A 19 -5.64 2.94 -15.40
C ILE A 19 -5.37 3.50 -13.99
N ASN A 20 -4.12 3.64 -13.61
CA ASN A 20 -3.68 4.15 -12.32
C ASN A 20 -3.91 5.66 -12.12
N CYS A 21 -4.26 6.41 -13.18
CA CYS A 21 -4.67 7.81 -13.04
C CYS A 21 -6.01 7.95 -12.30
N PHE A 22 -6.86 6.93 -12.34
CA PHE A 22 -8.18 6.96 -11.70
C PHE A 22 -8.06 6.54 -10.23
N ASN A 23 -8.71 7.28 -9.35
CA ASN A 23 -8.72 7.03 -7.91
C ASN A 23 -10.03 7.54 -7.28
N GLU A 24 -10.20 7.37 -5.98
CA GLU A 24 -11.42 7.76 -5.25
C GLU A 24 -11.79 9.25 -5.33
N HIS A 25 -10.83 10.14 -5.65
CA HIS A 25 -11.06 11.58 -5.83
C HIS A 25 -11.19 11.97 -7.32
N GLU A 26 -10.71 11.12 -8.21
CA GLU A 26 -10.66 11.34 -9.64
C GLU A 26 -11.29 10.17 -10.38
N LEU A 27 -12.59 9.99 -10.14
CA LEU A 27 -13.36 8.90 -10.74
C LEU A 27 -13.58 9.11 -12.25
N LYS A 28 -13.48 10.35 -12.72
CA LYS A 28 -13.68 10.74 -14.13
C LYS A 28 -12.55 11.65 -14.58
N LEU A 29 -11.91 11.33 -15.69
CA LEU A 29 -10.83 12.12 -16.27
C LEU A 29 -11.05 12.33 -17.77
N THR A 30 -10.67 13.51 -18.27
CA THR A 30 -10.61 13.83 -19.70
C THR A 30 -9.26 13.39 -20.29
N LEU A 31 -9.17 13.27 -21.64
CA LEU A 31 -7.89 13.01 -22.31
C LEU A 31 -6.80 14.04 -21.96
N PRO A 32 -7.08 15.37 -21.95
CA PRO A 32 -6.08 16.35 -21.54
C PRO A 32 -5.57 16.15 -20.10
N GLN A 33 -6.46 15.80 -19.16
CA GLN A 33 -6.05 15.54 -17.76
C GLN A 33 -5.13 14.32 -17.66
N ILE A 34 -5.48 13.22 -18.33
CA ILE A 34 -4.63 12.02 -18.37
C ILE A 34 -3.27 12.33 -19.03
N SER A 35 -3.31 13.08 -20.16
CA SER A 35 -2.09 13.51 -20.87
C SER A 35 -1.16 14.35 -20.00
N ALA A 36 -1.71 15.29 -19.24
CA ALA A 36 -0.95 16.13 -18.32
C ALA A 36 -0.36 15.33 -17.14
N LYS A 37 -1.14 14.41 -16.56
CA LYS A 37 -0.67 13.56 -15.44
C LYS A 37 0.50 12.64 -15.80
N LEU A 38 0.50 12.12 -17.02
CA LEU A 38 1.48 11.15 -17.48
C LEU A 38 2.59 11.78 -18.33
N GLU A 39 2.52 13.08 -18.59
CA GLU A 39 3.43 13.83 -19.48
C GLU A 39 3.54 13.17 -20.88
N LEU A 40 2.43 12.62 -21.38
CA LEU A 40 2.35 11.94 -22.66
C LEU A 40 1.62 12.79 -23.70
N ASN A 41 2.02 12.65 -24.97
CA ASN A 41 1.29 13.26 -26.08
C ASN A 41 -0.17 12.79 -26.11
N ILE A 42 -1.11 13.71 -26.28
CA ILE A 42 -2.54 13.45 -26.26
C ILE A 42 -2.99 12.42 -27.31
N ASN A 43 -2.33 12.34 -28.46
CA ASN A 43 -2.64 11.34 -29.48
C ASN A 43 -2.23 9.93 -29.04
N THR A 44 -1.11 9.80 -28.31
CA THR A 44 -0.69 8.54 -27.69
C THR A 44 -1.71 8.11 -26.63
N VAL A 45 -2.11 9.02 -25.74
CA VAL A 45 -3.13 8.77 -24.72
C VAL A 45 -4.43 8.35 -25.37
N ARG A 46 -4.90 9.06 -26.41
CA ARG A 46 -6.13 8.72 -27.14
C ARG A 46 -6.10 7.29 -27.71
N GLY A 47 -4.99 6.88 -28.33
CA GLY A 47 -4.85 5.53 -28.87
C GLY A 47 -4.96 4.45 -27.80
N LEU A 48 -4.29 4.65 -26.65
CA LEU A 48 -4.33 3.72 -25.52
C LEU A 48 -5.70 3.69 -24.86
N VAL A 49 -6.30 4.86 -24.60
CA VAL A 49 -7.66 4.98 -24.04
C VAL A 49 -8.69 4.30 -24.94
N ASN A 50 -8.65 4.51 -26.26
CA ASN A 50 -9.56 3.84 -27.20
C ASN A 50 -9.43 2.32 -27.10
N THR A 51 -8.20 1.80 -26.96
CA THR A 51 -7.96 0.36 -26.79
C THR A 51 -8.56 -0.14 -25.47
N LEU A 52 -8.37 0.59 -24.38
CA LEU A 52 -8.94 0.24 -23.07
C LEU A 52 -10.47 0.30 -23.08
N VAL A 53 -11.07 1.28 -23.76
CA VAL A 53 -12.54 1.38 -23.93
C VAL A 53 -13.06 0.21 -24.77
N ALA A 54 -12.42 -0.10 -25.90
CA ALA A 54 -12.83 -1.22 -26.75
C ALA A 54 -12.82 -2.57 -26.03
N ASN A 55 -12.01 -2.71 -24.98
CA ASN A 55 -11.93 -3.92 -24.15
C ASN A 55 -12.70 -3.80 -22.81
N GLY A 56 -13.45 -2.72 -22.60
CA GLY A 56 -14.27 -2.51 -21.41
C GLY A 56 -13.49 -2.18 -20.11
N TYR A 57 -12.19 -1.91 -20.19
CA TYR A 57 -11.39 -1.45 -19.04
C TYR A 57 -11.58 0.04 -18.72
N LEU A 58 -11.98 0.83 -19.72
CA LEU A 58 -12.48 2.19 -19.52
C LEU A 58 -13.85 2.31 -20.18
N GLU A 59 -14.65 3.26 -19.69
CA GLU A 59 -15.92 3.64 -20.26
C GLU A 59 -15.92 5.15 -20.57
N HIS A 60 -16.51 5.50 -21.70
CA HIS A 60 -16.73 6.91 -22.05
C HIS A 60 -18.01 7.40 -21.39
N VAL A 61 -17.90 8.46 -20.61
CA VAL A 61 -19.07 9.13 -19.99
C VAL A 61 -19.63 10.15 -20.95
N ALA A 62 -20.88 9.97 -21.37
CA ALA A 62 -21.53 10.79 -22.42
C ALA A 62 -21.57 12.29 -22.06
N ASP A 63 -21.79 12.63 -20.81
CA ASP A 63 -21.88 14.01 -20.33
C ASP A 63 -20.50 14.55 -19.92
N GLY A 64 -19.71 15.06 -20.86
CA GLY A 64 -18.48 15.79 -20.49
C GLY A 64 -17.17 15.31 -21.10
N ASN A 65 -17.22 14.45 -22.10
CA ASN A 65 -16.03 13.93 -22.81
C ASN A 65 -14.97 13.33 -21.85
N CYS A 66 -15.45 12.67 -20.79
CA CYS A 66 -14.66 12.05 -19.73
C CYS A 66 -14.65 10.54 -19.87
N TYR A 67 -13.67 9.92 -19.26
CA TYR A 67 -13.54 8.45 -19.12
C TYR A 67 -13.60 8.09 -17.64
N MET A 68 -14.02 6.86 -17.35
CA MET A 68 -14.01 6.24 -16.04
C MET A 68 -13.57 4.79 -16.15
N LEU A 69 -13.28 4.14 -15.02
CA LEU A 69 -12.98 2.70 -15.01
C LEU A 69 -14.19 1.90 -15.46
N GLY A 70 -13.99 0.95 -16.38
CA GLY A 70 -15.03 0.12 -16.96
C GLY A 70 -15.28 -1.16 -16.16
N LEU A 71 -16.41 -1.83 -16.46
CA LEU A 71 -16.86 -3.02 -15.73
C LEU A 71 -16.03 -4.28 -15.96
N ALA A 72 -15.08 -4.28 -16.93
CA ALA A 72 -14.20 -5.42 -17.15
C ALA A 72 -13.33 -5.79 -15.92
N PHE A 73 -13.17 -4.88 -14.99
CA PHE A 73 -12.46 -5.14 -13.73
C PHE A 73 -13.23 -6.05 -12.77
N LEU A 74 -14.57 -6.04 -12.76
CA LEU A 74 -15.37 -6.80 -11.80
C LEU A 74 -15.09 -8.30 -11.84
N PRO A 75 -15.23 -9.00 -12.99
CA PRO A 75 -14.92 -10.43 -13.05
C PRO A 75 -13.43 -10.73 -12.82
N LYS A 76 -12.55 -9.77 -13.09
CA LYS A 76 -11.11 -9.93 -12.81
C LYS A 76 -10.81 -9.81 -11.32
N ALA A 77 -11.49 -8.93 -10.61
CA ALA A 77 -11.38 -8.81 -9.16
C ALA A 77 -11.82 -10.12 -8.47
N ASP A 78 -12.93 -10.71 -8.87
CA ASP A 78 -13.41 -11.99 -8.35
C ASP A 78 -12.37 -13.11 -8.55
N LEU A 79 -11.82 -13.21 -9.77
CA LEU A 79 -10.78 -14.18 -10.11
C LEU A 79 -9.46 -13.91 -9.37
N ALA A 80 -9.17 -12.65 -9.04
CA ALA A 80 -8.00 -12.27 -8.26
C ALA A 80 -8.17 -12.49 -6.74
N GLY A 81 -9.32 -13.02 -6.29
CA GLY A 81 -9.58 -13.35 -4.90
C GLY A 81 -10.22 -12.21 -4.09
N ALA A 82 -10.96 -11.28 -4.74
CA ALA A 82 -11.67 -10.21 -4.04
C ALA A 82 -12.60 -10.75 -2.94
N ASN A 83 -13.32 -11.84 -3.22
CA ASN A 83 -14.18 -12.52 -2.24
C ASN A 83 -13.41 -13.02 -1.01
N ASP A 84 -12.17 -13.48 -1.19
CA ASP A 84 -11.32 -13.92 -0.08
C ASP A 84 -10.82 -12.71 0.74
N ILE A 85 -10.55 -11.60 0.07
CA ILE A 85 -10.21 -10.35 0.75
C ILE A 85 -11.41 -9.84 1.56
N ASP A 86 -12.62 -9.89 1.03
CA ASP A 86 -13.83 -9.46 1.75
C ASP A 86 -14.13 -10.35 2.95
N ARG A 87 -13.94 -11.67 2.83
CA ARG A 87 -14.02 -12.60 3.97
C ARG A 87 -12.96 -12.29 5.02
N LEU A 88 -11.73 -12.02 4.59
CA LEU A 88 -10.66 -11.62 5.51
C LEU A 88 -11.01 -10.31 6.20
N ARG A 89 -11.47 -9.30 5.44
CA ARG A 89 -11.89 -8.00 5.95
C ARG A 89 -12.93 -8.13 7.07
N SER A 90 -14.00 -8.90 6.85
CA SER A 90 -15.06 -9.11 7.85
C SER A 90 -14.56 -9.74 9.15
N ARG A 91 -13.51 -10.56 9.08
CA ARG A 91 -12.91 -11.23 10.26
C ARG A 91 -11.90 -10.37 11.01
N VAL A 92 -11.15 -9.55 10.29
CA VAL A 92 -10.10 -8.71 10.89
C VAL A 92 -10.65 -7.40 11.43
N ARG A 93 -11.72 -6.86 10.84
CA ARG A 93 -12.29 -5.57 11.20
C ARG A 93 -12.61 -5.45 12.70
N PRO A 94 -13.33 -6.38 13.36
CA PRO A 94 -13.65 -6.24 14.79
C PRO A 94 -12.39 -6.19 15.68
N LYS A 95 -11.32 -6.87 15.28
CA LYS A 95 -10.06 -6.85 16.03
C LYS A 95 -9.28 -5.56 15.83
N LEU A 96 -9.35 -4.97 14.63
CA LEU A 96 -8.78 -3.64 14.37
C LEU A 96 -9.54 -2.56 15.11
N GLU A 97 -10.88 -2.66 15.21
CA GLU A 97 -11.71 -1.75 15.99
C GLU A 97 -11.30 -1.73 17.46
N LEU A 98 -11.05 -2.90 18.06
CA LEU A 98 -10.55 -2.98 19.45
C LEU A 98 -9.20 -2.26 19.63
N ILE A 99 -8.29 -2.35 18.67
CA ILE A 99 -7.00 -1.65 18.71
C ILE A 99 -7.22 -0.15 18.53
N ALA A 100 -8.02 0.24 17.53
CA ALA A 100 -8.28 1.63 17.21
C ALA A 100 -8.92 2.38 18.38
N ASP A 101 -9.99 1.83 18.95
CA ASP A 101 -10.73 2.44 20.05
C ASP A 101 -9.92 2.48 21.36
N ARG A 102 -9.21 1.38 21.66
CA ARG A 102 -8.39 1.29 22.89
C ARG A 102 -7.28 2.33 22.94
N PHE A 103 -6.64 2.58 21.80
CA PHE A 103 -5.46 3.46 21.74
C PHE A 103 -5.75 4.81 21.07
N GLN A 104 -6.99 5.05 20.64
CA GLN A 104 -7.41 6.25 19.92
C GLN A 104 -6.52 6.56 18.70
N VAL A 105 -6.28 5.52 17.88
CA VAL A 105 -5.43 5.55 16.70
C VAL A 105 -6.15 4.98 15.49
N SER A 106 -5.77 5.38 14.28
CA SER A 106 -6.19 4.68 13.07
C SER A 106 -5.44 3.35 12.98
N ALA A 107 -6.15 2.22 12.93
CA ALA A 107 -5.59 0.87 12.80
C ALA A 107 -5.83 0.33 11.39
N ARG A 108 -4.83 -0.34 10.81
CA ARG A 108 -4.85 -0.77 9.42
C ARG A 108 -4.29 -2.17 9.26
N MET A 109 -4.89 -2.93 8.34
CA MET A 109 -4.30 -4.14 7.80
C MET A 109 -4.00 -3.94 6.32
N GLN A 110 -2.81 -4.37 5.91
CA GLN A 110 -2.33 -4.28 4.53
C GLN A 110 -1.76 -5.63 4.09
N ILE A 111 -1.92 -5.98 2.81
CA ILE A 111 -1.32 -7.15 2.18
C ILE A 111 -0.22 -6.68 1.23
N ILE A 112 0.84 -7.47 1.14
CA ILE A 112 1.99 -7.20 0.27
C ILE A 112 1.94 -8.18 -0.91
N SER A 113 2.00 -7.64 -2.12
CA SER A 113 2.12 -8.42 -3.35
C SER A 113 3.07 -7.71 -4.32
N ASN A 114 4.13 -8.40 -4.75
CA ASN A 114 5.18 -7.85 -5.63
C ASN A 114 5.71 -6.48 -5.14
N ASP A 115 6.01 -6.38 -3.83
CA ASP A 115 6.48 -5.18 -3.12
C ASP A 115 5.49 -4.01 -3.10
N ASN A 116 4.30 -4.19 -3.64
CA ASN A 116 3.21 -3.23 -3.51
C ASN A 116 2.40 -3.52 -2.24
N ILE A 117 1.96 -2.45 -1.60
CA ILE A 117 1.20 -2.47 -0.36
C ILE A 117 -0.27 -2.17 -0.69
N PHE A 118 -1.16 -3.12 -0.38
CA PHE A 118 -2.59 -2.98 -0.61
C PHE A 118 -3.32 -2.91 0.72
N ALA A 119 -4.09 -1.84 0.95
CA ALA A 119 -4.94 -1.75 2.12
C ALA A 119 -6.09 -2.76 2.04
N VAL A 120 -6.22 -3.61 3.06
CA VAL A 120 -7.35 -4.53 3.21
C VAL A 120 -8.45 -3.90 4.04
N GLU A 121 -8.07 -3.32 5.17
CA GLU A 121 -9.00 -2.68 6.09
C GLU A 121 -8.33 -1.50 6.79
N VAL A 122 -9.11 -0.45 6.98
CA VAL A 122 -8.74 0.75 7.75
C VAL A 122 -9.87 1.04 8.71
N VAL A 123 -9.55 1.15 9.98
CA VAL A 123 -10.49 1.48 11.04
C VAL A 123 -10.00 2.71 11.79
N ASN A 124 -10.89 3.66 11.96
CA ASN A 124 -10.64 4.85 12.79
C ASN A 124 -11.43 4.69 14.11
N PRO A 125 -10.94 5.26 15.21
CA PRO A 125 -11.66 5.23 16.48
C PRO A 125 -13.02 5.95 16.35
N ILE A 126 -14.04 5.43 17.05
CA ILE A 126 -15.41 5.92 16.95
C ILE A 126 -15.53 7.40 17.36
N ASP A 127 -14.83 7.79 18.43
CA ASP A 127 -14.91 9.13 19.03
C ASP A 127 -13.73 10.04 18.64
N SER A 128 -13.03 9.73 17.56
CA SER A 128 -11.86 10.51 17.15
C SER A 128 -12.24 11.87 16.54
N HIS A 129 -11.63 12.93 17.04
CA HIS A 129 -11.72 14.26 16.43
C HIS A 129 -10.88 14.40 15.16
N TYR A 130 -10.00 13.44 14.88
CA TYR A 130 -9.10 13.42 13.72
C TYR A 130 -9.20 12.08 12.99
N ILE A 131 -9.42 12.14 11.68
CA ILE A 131 -9.43 10.95 10.81
C ILE A 131 -8.21 11.04 9.90
N PHE A 132 -7.34 10.04 10.00
CA PHE A 132 -6.22 9.88 9.05
C PHE A 132 -6.71 9.10 7.84
N LEU A 133 -7.12 9.83 6.79
CA LEU A 133 -7.54 9.22 5.54
C LEU A 133 -6.31 8.59 4.84
N THR A 134 -6.32 7.28 4.73
CA THR A 134 -5.38 6.58 3.84
C THR A 134 -6.07 6.33 2.52
N ARG A 135 -5.49 6.80 1.44
CA ARG A 135 -5.96 6.44 0.11
C ARG A 135 -5.76 4.94 -0.09
N LEU A 136 -6.81 4.20 -0.45
CA LEU A 136 -6.74 2.75 -0.71
C LEU A 136 -5.72 2.42 -1.81
N ASN A 137 -5.50 3.36 -2.74
CA ASN A 137 -4.55 3.25 -3.85
C ASN A 137 -3.32 4.16 -3.68
N ALA A 138 -2.96 4.55 -2.44
CA ALA A 138 -1.75 5.32 -2.23
C ALA A 138 -0.52 4.48 -2.60
N VAL A 139 0.34 5.03 -3.44
CA VAL A 139 1.68 4.47 -3.64
C VAL A 139 2.45 4.70 -2.33
N PHE A 140 2.54 3.64 -1.54
CA PHE A 140 3.32 3.69 -0.30
C PHE A 140 4.80 3.73 -0.66
N THR A 141 5.48 4.77 -0.21
CA THR A 141 6.92 4.87 -0.38
C THR A 141 7.62 3.91 0.58
N LEU A 142 8.51 3.08 0.05
CA LEU A 142 9.18 2.07 0.86
C LEU A 142 10.12 2.68 1.91
N ASN A 143 10.65 3.87 1.65
CA ASN A 143 11.60 4.55 2.53
C ASN A 143 10.97 5.40 3.63
N ALA A 144 9.72 5.86 3.47
CA ALA A 144 9.13 6.88 4.35
C ALA A 144 7.89 6.38 5.11
N THR A 145 7.53 5.11 5.00
CA THR A 145 6.40 4.54 5.73
C THR A 145 6.82 3.31 6.54
N ALA A 146 6.22 3.09 7.71
CA ALA A 146 6.57 1.94 8.55
C ALA A 146 6.31 0.61 7.82
N SER A 147 5.18 0.46 7.13
CA SER A 147 4.90 -0.74 6.31
C SER A 147 5.87 -0.89 5.14
N GLY A 148 6.26 0.22 4.49
CA GLY A 148 7.25 0.21 3.40
C GLY A 148 8.62 -0.28 3.86
N LYS A 149 9.08 0.16 5.02
CA LYS A 149 10.36 -0.29 5.59
C LYS A 149 10.32 -1.78 5.99
N LEU A 150 9.16 -2.33 6.37
CA LEU A 150 9.01 -3.78 6.52
C LEU A 150 9.11 -4.52 5.18
N VAL A 151 8.55 -3.96 4.10
CA VAL A 151 8.75 -4.55 2.75
C VAL A 151 10.23 -4.60 2.40
N LEU A 152 10.98 -3.50 2.58
CA LEU A 152 12.43 -3.47 2.34
C LEU A 152 13.19 -4.47 3.21
N TYR A 153 12.82 -4.60 4.48
CA TYR A 153 13.47 -5.53 5.41
C TYR A 153 13.29 -7.00 4.99
N TYR A 154 12.08 -7.40 4.60
CA TYR A 154 11.77 -8.77 4.18
C TYR A 154 12.04 -9.05 2.70
N MET A 155 12.41 -8.04 1.92
CA MET A 155 12.81 -8.18 0.53
C MET A 155 14.12 -8.98 0.45
N ASP A 156 14.20 -9.93 -0.48
CA ASP A 156 15.45 -10.65 -0.72
C ASP A 156 16.58 -9.71 -1.17
N GLN A 157 17.81 -10.12 -0.95
CA GLN A 157 18.97 -9.27 -1.20
C GLN A 157 19.07 -8.80 -2.66
N PRO A 158 18.87 -9.64 -3.70
CA PRO A 158 18.93 -9.18 -5.08
C PRO A 158 17.90 -8.07 -5.39
N ARG A 159 16.65 -8.22 -4.92
CA ARG A 159 15.60 -7.23 -5.15
C ARG A 159 15.88 -5.94 -4.38
N ARG A 160 16.37 -6.02 -3.15
CA ARG A 160 16.76 -4.85 -2.36
C ARG A 160 17.93 -4.10 -2.98
N GLU A 161 18.92 -4.81 -3.53
CA GLU A 161 20.00 -4.19 -4.32
C GLU A 161 19.48 -3.54 -5.61
N ALA A 162 18.51 -4.15 -6.29
CA ALA A 162 17.87 -3.55 -7.45
C ALA A 162 17.09 -2.28 -7.08
N PHE A 163 16.38 -2.28 -5.96
CA PHE A 163 15.73 -1.09 -5.41
C PHE A 163 16.74 0.03 -5.17
N TYR A 164 17.87 -0.23 -4.50
CA TYR A 164 18.87 0.81 -4.23
C TYR A 164 19.54 1.37 -5.48
N ARG A 165 19.69 0.58 -6.55
CA ARG A 165 20.23 1.10 -7.83
C ARG A 165 19.39 2.18 -8.48
N THR A 166 18.07 2.13 -8.27
CA THR A 166 17.11 3.09 -8.84
C THR A 166 16.52 4.03 -7.80
N PHE A 167 17.04 3.96 -6.55
CA PHE A 167 16.49 4.71 -5.42
C PHE A 167 16.66 6.22 -5.65
N SER A 168 15.55 6.88 -5.87
CA SER A 168 15.45 8.33 -6.02
C SER A 168 14.26 8.81 -5.19
N PRO A 169 14.42 8.91 -3.86
CA PRO A 169 13.31 9.17 -2.96
C PRO A 169 12.88 10.64 -2.97
N ASN A 170 11.58 10.85 -2.84
CA ASN A 170 11.06 12.15 -2.48
C ASN A 170 11.38 12.43 -1.00
N LYS A 171 11.84 13.64 -0.71
CA LYS A 171 12.04 14.13 0.64
C LYS A 171 10.76 14.83 1.10
N PHE A 172 9.91 14.13 1.86
CA PHE A 172 8.62 14.66 2.34
C PHE A 172 8.79 15.61 3.52
N THR A 173 9.73 15.28 4.41
CA THR A 173 10.06 16.07 5.61
C THR A 173 11.57 16.13 5.81
N ARG A 174 12.01 16.83 6.85
CA ARG A 174 13.43 16.81 7.25
C ARG A 174 13.88 15.44 7.80
N HIS A 175 12.93 14.60 8.22
CA HIS A 175 13.18 13.29 8.81
C HIS A 175 13.08 12.14 7.79
N THR A 176 12.63 12.42 6.56
CA THR A 176 12.58 11.39 5.51
C THR A 176 13.97 10.82 5.25
N MET A 177 14.12 9.52 5.35
CA MET A 177 15.36 8.81 4.97
C MET A 177 15.52 8.83 3.47
N THR A 178 16.63 9.37 3.00
CA THR A 178 16.89 9.59 1.56
C THR A 178 18.16 8.92 1.06
N THR A 179 18.91 8.29 1.94
CA THR A 179 20.13 7.56 1.60
C THR A 179 20.00 6.07 1.95
N ARG A 180 20.82 5.26 1.29
CA ARG A 180 20.91 3.83 1.58
C ARG A 180 21.37 3.58 3.02
N GLU A 181 22.34 4.35 3.47
CA GLU A 181 22.95 4.21 4.79
C GLU A 181 21.93 4.44 5.91
N GLU A 182 21.09 5.47 5.76
CA GLU A 182 19.99 5.76 6.70
C GLU A 182 18.98 4.61 6.75
N LEU A 183 18.58 4.09 5.57
CA LEU A 183 17.64 2.98 5.48
C LEU A 183 18.21 1.69 6.06
N GLU A 184 19.43 1.29 5.69
CA GLU A 184 20.04 0.07 6.21
C GLU A 184 20.22 0.13 7.74
N ALA A 185 20.52 1.30 8.30
CA ALA A 185 20.59 1.49 9.75
C ALA A 185 19.21 1.28 10.41
N ASP A 186 18.12 1.76 9.80
CA ASP A 186 16.77 1.53 10.34
C ASP A 186 16.31 0.07 10.13
N LEU A 187 16.68 -0.56 9.01
CA LEU A 187 16.40 -2.00 8.79
C LEU A 187 17.10 -2.86 9.86
N GLU A 188 18.29 -2.49 10.29
CA GLU A 188 18.96 -3.17 11.42
C GLU A 188 18.19 -2.97 12.74
N GLN A 189 17.63 -1.78 12.98
CA GLN A 189 16.75 -1.56 14.14
C GLN A 189 15.47 -2.40 14.04
N ILE A 190 14.89 -2.56 12.85
CA ILE A 190 13.75 -3.46 12.62
C ILE A 190 14.12 -4.90 12.97
N ARG A 191 15.31 -5.36 12.58
CA ARG A 191 15.83 -6.68 12.92
C ARG A 191 15.88 -6.94 14.44
N LEU A 192 16.31 -5.93 15.19
CA LEU A 192 16.48 -6.04 16.65
C LEU A 192 15.14 -6.02 17.39
N ARG A 193 14.21 -5.13 17.00
CA ARG A 193 12.94 -4.90 17.72
C ARG A 193 11.76 -5.72 17.20
N GLY A 194 11.84 -6.22 15.94
CA GLY A 194 10.79 -7.01 15.29
C GLY A 194 9.57 -6.24 14.80
N TYR A 195 9.65 -4.92 14.71
CA TYR A 195 8.63 -4.03 14.17
C TYR A 195 9.26 -2.79 13.54
N SER A 196 8.52 -2.09 12.69
CA SER A 196 8.95 -0.84 12.07
C SER A 196 8.25 0.36 12.67
N THR A 197 8.91 1.50 12.62
CA THR A 197 8.35 2.80 13.00
C THR A 197 8.59 3.82 11.90
N GLU A 198 7.73 4.80 11.84
CA GLU A 198 7.87 6.01 11.04
C GLU A 198 7.50 7.18 11.93
N PHE A 199 8.43 8.09 12.18
CA PHE A 199 8.25 9.28 13.01
C PHE A 199 8.49 10.54 12.18
N ASP A 200 7.39 11.21 11.77
CA ASP A 200 7.46 12.46 10.98
C ASP A 200 8.20 12.32 9.64
N GLU A 201 8.36 11.11 9.11
CA GLU A 201 9.14 10.87 7.88
C GLU A 201 8.30 11.13 6.62
N PHE A 202 7.03 10.70 6.61
CA PHE A 202 6.09 10.92 5.51
C PHE A 202 5.34 12.25 5.63
N GLY A 203 5.04 12.67 6.86
CA GLY A 203 4.33 13.91 7.14
C GLY A 203 4.63 14.41 8.55
N VAL A 204 4.91 15.72 8.67
CA VAL A 204 5.17 16.35 9.97
C VAL A 204 3.95 16.22 10.88
N GLY A 205 4.16 15.79 12.12
CA GLY A 205 3.13 15.61 13.14
C GLY A 205 2.37 14.29 13.04
N ILE A 206 2.71 13.41 12.09
CA ILE A 206 2.07 12.10 11.90
C ILE A 206 3.14 11.01 12.05
N SER A 207 2.81 9.96 12.80
CA SER A 207 3.71 8.82 12.99
C SER A 207 2.96 7.50 12.87
N CYS A 208 3.72 6.44 12.60
CA CYS A 208 3.20 5.10 12.36
C CYS A 208 4.09 4.04 13.02
N ILE A 209 3.45 2.98 13.52
CA ILE A 209 4.13 1.73 13.91
C ILE A 209 3.51 0.61 13.10
N ALA A 210 4.34 -0.29 12.57
CA ALA A 210 3.89 -1.46 11.82
C ALA A 210 4.54 -2.74 12.34
N VAL A 211 3.71 -3.78 12.49
CA VAL A 211 4.12 -5.15 12.86
C VAL A 211 3.94 -6.04 11.63
N PRO A 212 4.94 -6.90 11.30
CA PRO A 212 4.84 -7.78 10.15
C PRO A 212 3.83 -8.92 10.41
N ILE A 213 3.09 -9.28 9.38
CA ILE A 213 2.28 -10.49 9.31
C ILE A 213 3.04 -11.46 8.40
N LEU A 214 3.49 -12.59 8.94
CA LEU A 214 4.35 -13.52 8.21
C LEU A 214 3.58 -14.76 7.76
N ARG A 215 3.94 -15.29 6.60
CA ARG A 215 3.52 -16.63 6.16
C ARG A 215 4.22 -17.72 6.97
N GLY A 216 3.75 -18.95 6.85
CA GLY A 216 4.35 -20.12 7.49
C GLY A 216 5.84 -20.33 7.17
N ASN A 217 6.28 -19.91 5.98
CA ASN A 217 7.68 -19.96 5.54
C ASN A 217 8.54 -18.75 5.97
N GLY A 218 8.00 -17.84 6.79
CA GLY A 218 8.69 -16.64 7.26
C GLY A 218 8.69 -15.45 6.29
N SER A 219 8.15 -15.58 5.09
CA SER A 219 8.03 -14.44 4.16
C SER A 219 6.93 -13.46 4.60
N LEU A 220 7.09 -12.18 4.24
CA LEU A 220 6.10 -11.15 4.55
C LEU A 220 4.81 -11.39 3.75
N TYR A 221 3.69 -11.49 4.45
CA TYR A 221 2.36 -11.52 3.86
C TYR A 221 1.72 -10.14 3.84
N GLY A 222 1.87 -9.41 4.92
CA GLY A 222 1.25 -8.12 5.11
C GLY A 222 1.76 -7.43 6.36
N THR A 223 1.07 -6.38 6.76
CA THR A 223 1.36 -5.62 7.97
C THR A 223 0.08 -5.26 8.69
N VAL A 224 0.15 -5.17 10.00
CA VAL A 224 -0.81 -4.41 10.81
C VAL A 224 -0.10 -3.15 11.28
N SER A 225 -0.73 -1.99 11.14
CA SER A 225 -0.15 -0.71 11.54
C SER A 225 -1.14 0.17 12.26
N ILE A 226 -0.61 1.04 13.13
CA ILE A 226 -1.34 2.12 13.77
C ILE A 226 -0.76 3.45 13.32
N VAL A 227 -1.63 4.44 13.12
CA VAL A 227 -1.26 5.81 12.71
C VAL A 227 -2.04 6.80 13.54
N ALA A 228 -1.35 7.80 14.04
CA ALA A 228 -1.93 8.95 14.76
C ALA A 228 -0.97 10.14 14.74
N SER A 229 -1.27 11.17 15.52
CA SER A 229 -0.29 12.23 15.77
C SER A 229 0.96 11.65 16.44
N SER A 230 2.10 12.24 16.17
CA SER A 230 3.40 11.75 16.66
C SER A 230 3.43 11.63 18.20
N SER A 231 2.78 12.54 18.92
CA SER A 231 2.67 12.49 20.38
C SER A 231 1.87 11.27 20.87
N VAL A 232 0.72 10.98 20.23
CA VAL A 232 -0.10 9.83 20.59
C VAL A 232 0.64 8.53 20.29
N VAL A 233 1.25 8.40 19.10
CA VAL A 233 1.99 7.17 18.74
C VAL A 233 3.13 6.91 19.72
N GLN A 234 3.88 7.94 20.13
CA GLN A 234 4.96 7.81 21.12
C GLN A 234 4.45 7.33 22.49
N GLU A 235 3.30 7.84 22.92
CA GLU A 235 2.69 7.46 24.20
C GLU A 235 2.20 6.02 24.21
N VAL A 236 1.50 5.58 23.14
CA VAL A 236 0.84 4.25 23.10
C VAL A 236 1.75 3.15 22.56
N ALA A 237 2.90 3.46 21.98
CA ALA A 237 3.77 2.54 21.22
C ALA A 237 3.95 1.18 21.91
N GLN A 238 4.45 1.19 23.14
CA GLN A 238 4.77 -0.03 23.89
C GLN A 238 3.52 -0.83 24.27
N GLN A 239 2.41 -0.17 24.53
CA GLN A 239 1.15 -0.79 24.93
C GLN A 239 0.39 -1.35 23.74
N ALA A 240 0.55 -0.78 22.54
CA ALA A 240 -0.11 -1.21 21.32
C ALA A 240 0.58 -2.43 20.67
N LEU A 241 1.90 -2.62 20.88
CA LEU A 241 2.64 -3.71 20.27
C LEU A 241 2.12 -5.13 20.60
N PRO A 242 1.80 -5.49 21.86
CA PRO A 242 1.26 -6.82 22.16
C PRO A 242 -0.04 -7.13 21.39
N PRO A 243 -1.12 -6.32 21.43
CA PRO A 243 -2.33 -6.62 20.67
C PRO A 243 -2.12 -6.57 19.14
N MET A 244 -1.18 -5.76 18.63
CA MET A 244 -0.82 -5.81 17.22
C MET A 244 -0.14 -7.14 16.84
N ARG A 245 0.71 -7.68 17.70
CA ARG A 245 1.34 -9.01 17.48
C ARG A 245 0.32 -10.15 17.57
N GLU A 246 -0.63 -10.07 18.51
CA GLU A 246 -1.74 -11.02 18.59
C GLU A 246 -2.62 -10.98 17.34
N PHE A 247 -2.89 -9.78 16.82
CA PHE A 247 -3.59 -9.61 15.55
C PHE A 247 -2.80 -10.25 14.39
N ALA A 248 -1.48 -10.01 14.32
CA ALA A 248 -0.64 -10.60 13.27
C ALA A 248 -0.62 -12.15 13.34
N ALA A 249 -0.58 -12.71 14.55
CA ALA A 249 -0.69 -14.16 14.78
C ALA A 249 -2.05 -14.70 14.32
N PHE A 250 -3.15 -14.04 14.68
CA PHE A 250 -4.49 -14.40 14.24
C PHE A 250 -4.59 -14.45 12.70
N VAL A 251 -4.12 -13.41 12.00
CA VAL A 251 -4.16 -13.40 10.52
C VAL A 251 -3.32 -14.52 9.93
N ARG A 252 -2.18 -14.85 10.54
CA ARG A 252 -1.33 -15.98 10.11
C ARG A 252 -2.07 -17.32 10.21
N GLU A 253 -2.79 -17.57 11.30
CA GLU A 253 -3.57 -18.79 11.49
C GLU A 253 -4.69 -18.91 10.45
N GLU A 254 -5.35 -17.79 10.13
CA GLU A 254 -6.36 -17.72 9.07
C GLU A 254 -5.83 -18.13 7.69
N GLN A 255 -4.57 -17.85 7.41
CA GLN A 255 -3.93 -18.24 6.15
C GLN A 255 -3.61 -19.74 6.10
N ILE A 256 -3.16 -20.32 7.20
CA ILE A 256 -2.79 -21.74 7.30
C ILE A 256 -4.04 -22.60 7.11
N GLY A 257 -5.19 -22.22 7.68
CA GLY A 257 -6.46 -22.92 7.53
C GLY A 257 -6.97 -22.99 6.07
N ARG A 258 -6.50 -22.11 5.18
CA ARG A 258 -6.86 -22.11 3.75
C ARG A 258 -5.97 -22.95 2.86
N ALA A 259 -4.75 -23.27 3.30
CA ALA A 259 -3.81 -24.10 2.53
C ALA A 259 -4.20 -25.60 2.54
N HIS A 260 -5.28 -25.96 3.23
CA HIS A 260 -5.75 -27.32 3.39
C HIS A 260 -7.19 -27.55 2.83
N VAL A 261 -7.72 -26.63 1.99
CA VAL A 261 -9.00 -26.82 1.29
C VAL A 261 -8.79 -26.88 -0.21
#